data_c12f008949208ce1f9a620cebd8858b5
#
_entry.id   c12f008949208ce1f9a620cebd8858b5
#
_cell.length_a   1.000
_cell.length_b   1.000
_cell.length_c   1.000
_cell.angle_alpha   90.00
_cell.angle_beta   90.00
_cell.angle_gamma   90.00
#
_symmetry.space_group_name_H-M   'P 1'
#
loop_
_entity.id
_entity.type
_entity.pdbx_description
1 polymer ?
#
loop_
_entity_poly.entity_id
_entity_poly.type
_entity_poly.pdbx_seq_one_letter_code
_entity_poly.pdbx_strand_id
1 'polypeptide(L)'
;AYEDWCISQIAKKAGNIELANEYAKKAEYYKRYLDPETKMMRPVMGDGSFRTPFNPRYSSHMKSDYTEGNAFQWSFFAPHDMDNFIAAIGGKKELETRLDTLFTTSSQIDGAEASGDITGLIGQYAHGNEPSHHMAYLYNWTDSPWKGQGYLDYIMQNFYTNEPDGIIGNEDCGQMSAWYVMSALGFYQVSPGIPVYTLGRPMVNKASMHVKGGIFEIVATNNSPANKYVKEVKLNGKVLETPFISHSDIINGGKLEFIMTDQPVK
;
A
#
# COMPACT_ATOMS: atom_id res chain seq x y z
N ALA A 1 0.35 -16.66 -0.58
CA ALA A 1 1.72 -16.34 -0.09
C ALA A 1 1.68 -15.45 1.16
N TYR A 2 0.89 -14.37 1.15
CA TYR A 2 0.77 -13.51 2.34
C TYR A 2 0.09 -14.25 3.51
N GLU A 3 -0.99 -14.97 3.25
CA GLU A 3 -1.67 -15.83 4.24
C GLU A 3 -0.74 -16.92 4.77
N ASP A 4 0.08 -17.52 3.90
CA ASP A 4 1.10 -18.51 4.29
C ASP A 4 2.12 -17.88 5.25
N TRP A 5 2.54 -16.64 4.95
CA TRP A 5 3.40 -15.89 5.87
C TRP A 5 2.73 -15.67 7.23
N CYS A 6 1.45 -15.28 7.26
CA CYS A 6 0.69 -15.11 8.50
C CYS A 6 0.64 -16.40 9.32
N ILE A 7 0.38 -17.54 8.67
CA ILE A 7 0.40 -18.86 9.31
C ILE A 7 1.79 -19.16 9.89
N SER A 8 2.85 -18.88 9.13
CA SER A 8 4.23 -19.06 9.58
C SER A 8 4.53 -18.25 10.85
N GLN A 9 4.07 -16.97 10.92
CA GLN A 9 4.27 -16.12 12.10
C GLN A 9 3.52 -16.66 13.34
N ILE A 10 2.28 -17.08 13.16
CA ILE A 10 1.46 -17.67 14.24
C ILE A 10 2.09 -18.97 14.74
N ALA A 11 2.48 -19.86 13.83
CA ALA A 11 3.14 -21.14 14.14
C ALA A 11 4.44 -20.92 14.93
N LYS A 12 5.27 -19.96 14.48
CA LYS A 12 6.50 -19.57 15.18
C LYS A 12 6.21 -19.09 16.61
N LYS A 13 5.22 -18.22 16.77
CA LYS A 13 4.82 -17.72 18.11
C LYS A 13 4.26 -18.82 19.00
N ALA A 14 3.58 -19.82 18.43
CA ALA A 14 3.05 -20.99 19.14
C ALA A 14 4.14 -22.07 19.43
N GLY A 15 5.38 -21.87 18.99
CA GLY A 15 6.49 -22.82 19.19
C GLY A 15 6.51 -23.99 18.20
N ASN A 16 5.64 -24.02 17.20
CA ASN A 16 5.64 -25.05 16.16
C ASN A 16 6.59 -24.66 15.02
N ILE A 17 7.87 -24.95 15.20
CA ILE A 17 8.92 -24.52 14.27
C ILE A 17 8.84 -25.26 12.92
N GLU A 18 8.42 -26.52 12.90
CA GLU A 18 8.26 -27.30 11.66
C GLU A 18 7.21 -26.63 10.74
N LEU A 19 6.01 -26.39 11.27
CA LEU A 19 4.93 -25.71 10.56
C LEU A 19 5.34 -24.30 10.14
N ALA A 20 6.03 -23.55 11.02
CA ALA A 20 6.53 -22.22 10.72
C ALA A 20 7.48 -22.23 9.51
N ASN A 21 8.40 -23.16 9.45
CA ASN A 21 9.35 -23.30 8.34
C ASN A 21 8.67 -23.75 7.04
N GLU A 22 7.69 -24.65 7.12
CA GLU A 22 6.90 -25.09 5.95
C GLU A 22 6.20 -23.89 5.31
N TYR A 23 5.44 -23.13 6.10
CA TYR A 23 4.67 -22.00 5.61
C TYR A 23 5.55 -20.78 5.24
N ALA A 24 6.70 -20.60 5.85
CA ALA A 24 7.68 -19.60 5.42
C ALA A 24 8.17 -19.85 3.98
N LYS A 25 8.35 -21.12 3.57
CA LYS A 25 8.68 -21.46 2.17
C LYS A 25 7.51 -21.19 1.21
N LYS A 26 6.26 -21.48 1.63
CA LYS A 26 5.07 -21.19 0.83
C LYS A 26 4.88 -19.70 0.65
N ALA A 27 5.22 -18.89 1.64
CA ALA A 27 5.18 -17.44 1.58
C ALA A 27 6.05 -16.84 0.45
N GLU A 28 7.06 -17.56 -0.02
CA GLU A 28 7.87 -17.14 -1.16
C GLU A 28 7.29 -17.50 -2.53
N TYR A 29 6.15 -18.20 -2.57
CA TYR A 29 5.61 -18.71 -3.85
C TYR A 29 5.08 -17.62 -4.77
N TYR A 30 4.85 -16.38 -4.30
CA TYR A 30 4.55 -15.25 -5.18
C TYR A 30 5.63 -15.06 -6.27
N LYS A 31 6.89 -15.42 -5.99
CA LYS A 31 8.01 -15.34 -6.94
C LYS A 31 7.81 -16.20 -8.18
N ARG A 32 6.99 -17.27 -8.09
CA ARG A 32 6.67 -18.16 -9.22
C ARG A 32 5.74 -17.50 -10.24
N TYR A 33 4.94 -16.52 -9.79
CA TYR A 33 4.02 -15.77 -10.64
C TYR A 33 4.67 -14.52 -11.22
N LEU A 34 5.82 -14.09 -10.71
CA LEU A 34 6.52 -12.92 -11.19
C LEU A 34 7.20 -13.23 -12.51
N ASP A 35 6.63 -12.73 -13.59
CA ASP A 35 7.19 -12.85 -14.94
C ASP A 35 8.43 -11.95 -15.09
N PRO A 36 9.59 -12.51 -15.42
CA PRO A 36 10.84 -11.74 -15.54
C PRO A 36 10.84 -10.76 -16.72
N GLU A 37 9.98 -10.98 -17.72
CA GLU A 37 9.88 -10.10 -18.90
C GLU A 37 9.00 -8.88 -18.60
N THR A 38 7.76 -9.12 -18.15
CA THR A 38 6.79 -8.04 -17.89
C THR A 38 6.95 -7.42 -16.51
N LYS A 39 7.65 -8.08 -15.59
CA LYS A 39 7.75 -7.73 -14.16
C LYS A 39 6.37 -7.66 -13.46
N MET A 40 5.39 -8.38 -13.99
CA MET A 40 4.04 -8.48 -13.43
C MET A 40 3.79 -9.89 -12.89
N MET A 41 2.86 -9.99 -11.95
CA MET A 41 2.33 -11.27 -11.54
C MET A 41 1.44 -11.82 -12.66
N ARG A 42 1.83 -12.95 -13.25
CA ARG A 42 1.10 -13.61 -14.34
C ARG A 42 0.58 -14.97 -13.92
N PRO A 43 -0.57 -15.39 -14.47
CA PRO A 43 -1.07 -16.75 -14.27
C PRO A 43 -0.10 -17.78 -14.81
N VAL A 44 0.15 -18.84 -14.02
CA VAL A 44 1.03 -19.95 -14.38
C VAL A 44 0.20 -21.19 -14.65
N MET A 45 0.45 -21.85 -15.78
CA MET A 45 -0.21 -23.08 -16.23
C MET A 45 0.35 -24.30 -15.49
N GLY A 46 -0.34 -25.43 -15.58
CA GLY A 46 0.08 -26.67 -14.92
C GLY A 46 1.44 -27.23 -15.37
N ASP A 47 1.92 -26.82 -16.54
CA ASP A 47 3.26 -27.14 -17.07
C ASP A 47 4.35 -26.15 -16.66
N GLY A 48 3.99 -25.13 -15.86
CA GLY A 48 4.89 -24.09 -15.40
C GLY A 48 5.08 -22.90 -16.34
N SER A 49 4.46 -22.90 -17.52
CA SER A 49 4.51 -21.77 -18.45
C SER A 49 3.57 -20.64 -18.02
N PHE A 50 3.88 -19.41 -18.40
CA PHE A 50 2.96 -18.29 -18.22
C PHE A 50 1.83 -18.36 -19.25
N ARG A 51 0.59 -18.08 -18.80
CA ARG A 51 -0.56 -18.05 -19.69
C ARG A 51 -0.40 -17.01 -20.81
N THR A 52 -0.76 -17.39 -22.03
CA THR A 52 -0.82 -16.51 -23.21
C THR A 52 -2.18 -16.66 -23.92
N PRO A 53 -2.72 -15.59 -24.54
CA PRO A 53 -2.19 -14.21 -24.52
C PRO A 53 -2.31 -13.58 -23.13
N PHE A 54 -1.47 -12.56 -22.86
CA PHE A 54 -1.49 -11.80 -21.63
C PHE A 54 -1.91 -10.34 -21.89
N ASN A 55 -3.00 -9.93 -21.23
CA ASN A 55 -3.45 -8.55 -21.20
C ASN A 55 -3.52 -8.07 -19.75
N PRO A 56 -2.62 -7.18 -19.30
CA PRO A 56 -2.55 -6.77 -17.90
C PRO A 56 -3.76 -5.95 -17.43
N ARG A 57 -4.58 -5.41 -18.34
CA ARG A 57 -5.80 -4.65 -18.01
C ARG A 57 -7.07 -5.51 -18.05
N TYR A 58 -6.96 -6.78 -18.44
CA TYR A 58 -8.12 -7.64 -18.54
C TYR A 58 -8.67 -8.00 -17.16
N SER A 59 -9.97 -7.78 -16.97
CA SER A 59 -10.75 -8.25 -15.84
C SER A 59 -12.08 -8.79 -16.31
N SER A 60 -12.49 -9.93 -15.77
CA SER A 60 -13.84 -10.46 -15.94
C SER A 60 -14.28 -11.08 -14.63
N HIS A 61 -15.37 -10.58 -14.06
CA HIS A 61 -15.85 -10.99 -12.76
C HIS A 61 -16.05 -12.50 -12.70
N MET A 62 -15.46 -13.15 -11.69
CA MET A 62 -15.50 -14.62 -11.48
C MET A 62 -14.95 -15.49 -12.62
N LYS A 63 -14.40 -14.92 -13.70
CA LYS A 63 -13.93 -15.64 -14.88
C LYS A 63 -12.49 -15.31 -15.29
N SER A 64 -11.85 -14.34 -14.63
CA SER A 64 -10.44 -14.01 -14.87
C SER A 64 -9.52 -14.69 -13.87
N ASP A 65 -8.21 -14.63 -14.14
CA ASP A 65 -7.18 -15.22 -13.27
C ASP A 65 -6.92 -14.37 -12.01
N TYR A 66 -7.46 -13.16 -11.95
CA TYR A 66 -7.31 -12.22 -10.84
C TYR A 66 -8.66 -12.00 -10.17
N THR A 67 -8.71 -12.18 -8.87
CA THR A 67 -9.91 -11.91 -8.09
C THR A 67 -10.14 -10.41 -8.02
N GLU A 68 -11.35 -9.98 -8.44
CA GLU A 68 -11.80 -8.58 -8.30
C GLU A 68 -10.82 -7.52 -8.84
N GLY A 69 -10.00 -7.90 -9.81
CA GLY A 69 -8.95 -7.02 -10.31
C GLY A 69 -8.34 -7.49 -11.61
N ASN A 70 -7.16 -6.95 -11.90
CA ASN A 70 -6.31 -7.34 -13.02
C ASN A 70 -4.83 -7.41 -12.62
N ALA A 71 -3.94 -7.64 -13.56
CA ALA A 71 -2.52 -7.78 -13.27
C ALA A 71 -1.90 -6.53 -12.64
N PHE A 72 -2.37 -5.33 -12.96
CA PHE A 72 -1.87 -4.10 -12.36
C PHE A 72 -2.17 -4.04 -10.86
N GLN A 73 -3.42 -4.35 -10.44
CA GLN A 73 -3.82 -4.29 -9.05
C GLN A 73 -3.18 -5.41 -8.20
N TRP A 74 -2.85 -6.55 -8.82
CA TRP A 74 -2.27 -7.69 -8.08
C TRP A 74 -0.75 -7.77 -8.11
N SER A 75 -0.07 -7.08 -9.05
CA SER A 75 1.39 -7.22 -9.23
C SER A 75 2.23 -6.65 -8.09
N PHE A 76 1.64 -5.85 -7.18
CA PHE A 76 2.34 -5.27 -6.03
C PHE A 76 2.02 -5.98 -4.71
N PHE A 77 1.19 -7.03 -4.75
CA PHE A 77 0.68 -7.66 -3.53
C PHE A 77 1.64 -8.74 -2.98
N ALA A 78 2.79 -8.28 -2.46
CA ALA A 78 3.71 -9.08 -1.67
C ALA A 78 4.11 -8.31 -0.38
N PRO A 79 3.12 -7.84 0.43
CA PRO A 79 3.37 -6.88 1.51
C PRO A 79 4.28 -7.44 2.61
N HIS A 80 4.32 -8.75 2.78
CA HIS A 80 5.14 -9.45 3.78
C HIS A 80 6.63 -9.56 3.41
N ASP A 81 7.00 -9.29 2.14
CA ASP A 81 8.35 -9.55 1.62
C ASP A 81 8.82 -8.44 0.67
N MET A 82 8.56 -7.17 1.03
CA MET A 82 8.80 -6.02 0.16
C MET A 82 10.23 -5.91 -0.36
N ASP A 83 11.22 -6.15 0.49
CA ASP A 83 12.64 -6.00 0.08
C ASP A 83 13.01 -7.04 -0.99
N ASN A 84 12.62 -8.30 -0.82
CA ASN A 84 12.87 -9.34 -1.81
C ASN A 84 12.01 -9.15 -3.07
N PHE A 85 10.77 -8.67 -2.93
CA PHE A 85 9.94 -8.33 -4.07
C PHE A 85 10.59 -7.23 -4.91
N ILE A 86 11.05 -6.15 -4.28
CA ILE A 86 11.74 -5.03 -4.95
C ILE A 86 13.02 -5.52 -5.64
N ALA A 87 13.81 -6.35 -4.97
CA ALA A 87 14.99 -6.95 -5.58
C ALA A 87 14.64 -7.82 -6.81
N ALA A 88 13.59 -8.63 -6.71
CA ALA A 88 13.15 -9.54 -7.77
C ALA A 88 12.64 -8.81 -9.03
N ILE A 89 11.98 -7.66 -8.88
CA ILE A 89 11.54 -6.86 -10.03
C ILE A 89 12.66 -6.04 -10.67
N GLY A 90 13.83 -5.88 -10.02
CA GLY A 90 14.97 -5.13 -10.55
C GLY A 90 15.39 -3.91 -9.73
N GLY A 91 14.91 -3.79 -8.49
CA GLY A 91 15.31 -2.75 -7.54
C GLY A 91 14.43 -1.52 -7.51
N LYS A 92 14.84 -0.53 -6.72
CA LYS A 92 14.07 0.69 -6.42
C LYS A 92 13.65 1.48 -7.67
N LYS A 93 14.54 1.59 -8.65
CA LYS A 93 14.26 2.33 -9.88
C LYS A 93 13.18 1.66 -10.73
N GLU A 94 13.20 0.33 -10.79
CA GLU A 94 12.16 -0.42 -11.47
C GLU A 94 10.83 -0.32 -10.72
N LEU A 95 10.84 -0.40 -9.38
CA LEU A 95 9.64 -0.17 -8.57
C LEU A 95 9.03 1.20 -8.89
N GLU A 96 9.83 2.27 -8.92
CA GLU A 96 9.35 3.62 -9.26
C GLU A 96 8.72 3.65 -10.65
N THR A 97 9.42 3.09 -11.66
CA THR A 97 8.91 3.04 -13.04
C THR A 97 7.56 2.31 -13.13
N ARG A 98 7.42 1.22 -12.40
CA ARG A 98 6.17 0.44 -12.39
C ARG A 98 5.04 1.14 -11.65
N LEU A 99 5.33 1.81 -10.54
CA LEU A 99 4.35 2.65 -9.84
C LEU A 99 3.93 3.83 -10.72
N ASP A 100 4.87 4.51 -11.38
CA ASP A 100 4.54 5.56 -12.33
C ASP A 100 3.65 5.02 -13.46
N THR A 101 3.95 3.85 -14.02
CA THR A 101 3.10 3.19 -15.02
C THR A 101 1.71 2.89 -14.48
N LEU A 102 1.60 2.32 -13.27
CA LEU A 102 0.32 2.03 -12.63
C LEU A 102 -0.57 3.28 -12.55
N PHE A 103 -0.02 4.39 -12.07
CA PHE A 103 -0.79 5.61 -11.81
C PHE A 103 -1.02 6.49 -13.06
N THR A 104 -0.27 6.29 -14.15
CA THR A 104 -0.35 7.18 -15.34
C THR A 104 -0.87 6.51 -16.60
N THR A 105 -0.98 5.18 -16.64
CA THR A 105 -1.55 4.48 -17.78
C THR A 105 -3.06 4.72 -17.90
N SER A 106 -3.65 4.33 -19.03
CA SER A 106 -5.10 4.47 -19.23
C SER A 106 -5.90 3.76 -18.16
N SER A 107 -6.95 4.40 -17.66
CA SER A 107 -7.93 3.81 -16.72
C SER A 107 -8.92 2.85 -17.38
N GLN A 108 -8.77 2.58 -18.69
CA GLN A 108 -9.62 1.61 -19.38
C GLN A 108 -9.36 0.21 -18.84
N ILE A 109 -10.42 -0.47 -18.44
CA ILE A 109 -10.42 -1.89 -18.12
C ILE A 109 -10.87 -2.65 -19.35
N ASP A 110 -10.12 -3.68 -19.72
CA ASP A 110 -10.48 -4.56 -20.83
C ASP A 110 -11.26 -5.76 -20.31
N GLY A 111 -12.32 -6.14 -21.02
CA GLY A 111 -13.25 -7.21 -20.63
C GLY A 111 -14.69 -6.71 -20.58
N ALA A 112 -15.62 -7.56 -21.04
CA ALA A 112 -17.04 -7.18 -21.14
C ALA A 112 -17.76 -7.13 -19.77
N GLU A 113 -17.24 -7.85 -18.79
CA GLU A 113 -17.83 -8.02 -17.45
C GLU A 113 -16.74 -7.75 -16.38
N ALA A 114 -16.12 -6.57 -16.39
CA ALA A 114 -15.14 -6.20 -15.38
C ALA A 114 -15.74 -6.26 -13.97
N SER A 115 -14.90 -6.55 -12.96
CA SER A 115 -15.36 -6.55 -11.57
C SER A 115 -15.85 -5.16 -11.17
N GLY A 116 -16.99 -5.11 -10.47
CA GLY A 116 -17.55 -3.90 -9.90
C GLY A 116 -16.68 -3.27 -8.80
N ASP A 117 -15.72 -4.04 -8.26
CA ASP A 117 -14.80 -3.58 -7.22
C ASP A 117 -13.68 -2.69 -7.78
N ILE A 118 -13.48 -2.70 -9.11
CA ILE A 118 -12.49 -1.83 -9.77
C ILE A 118 -13.06 -0.42 -9.91
N THR A 119 -13.05 0.33 -8.81
CA THR A 119 -13.54 1.71 -8.72
C THR A 119 -12.46 2.65 -8.18
N GLY A 120 -12.68 3.97 -8.27
CA GLY A 120 -11.70 4.95 -7.80
C GLY A 120 -10.38 4.87 -8.55
N LEU A 121 -10.45 4.86 -9.90
CA LEU A 121 -9.29 4.65 -10.74
C LEU A 121 -8.41 5.90 -10.86
N ILE A 122 -7.10 5.70 -10.68
CA ILE A 122 -6.03 6.62 -11.10
C ILE A 122 -5.08 5.78 -11.95
N GLY A 123 -5.11 5.92 -13.27
CA GLY A 123 -4.50 4.94 -14.14
C GLY A 123 -5.13 3.56 -13.92
N GLN A 124 -4.33 2.58 -13.56
CA GLN A 124 -4.79 1.24 -13.18
C GLN A 124 -4.78 1.00 -11.65
N TYR A 125 -4.44 1.99 -10.83
CA TYR A 125 -4.69 1.96 -9.39
C TYR A 125 -6.18 2.02 -9.15
N ALA A 126 -6.73 1.11 -8.36
CA ALA A 126 -8.15 1.01 -8.05
C ALA A 126 -8.38 1.14 -6.54
N HIS A 127 -8.71 2.35 -6.08
CA HIS A 127 -8.83 2.60 -4.63
C HIS A 127 -9.97 1.84 -3.97
N GLY A 128 -11.04 1.56 -4.71
CA GLY A 128 -12.22 0.86 -4.19
C GLY A 128 -12.01 -0.60 -3.84
N ASN A 129 -10.78 -1.14 -4.02
CA ASN A 129 -10.47 -2.51 -3.62
C ASN A 129 -9.12 -2.59 -2.88
N GLU A 130 -9.07 -3.37 -1.80
CA GLU A 130 -8.00 -3.43 -0.82
C GLU A 130 -6.62 -3.81 -1.35
N PRO A 131 -6.47 -4.67 -2.37
CA PRO A 131 -5.16 -4.96 -2.95
C PRO A 131 -4.38 -3.73 -3.38
N SER A 132 -5.06 -2.59 -3.63
CA SER A 132 -4.44 -1.33 -4.02
C SER A 132 -4.02 -0.43 -2.85
N HIS A 133 -4.57 -0.60 -1.66
CA HIS A 133 -4.50 0.36 -0.56
C HIS A 133 -3.09 0.72 -0.10
N HIS A 134 -2.11 -0.16 -0.28
CA HIS A 134 -0.72 0.07 0.10
C HIS A 134 0.11 0.73 -1.01
N MET A 135 -0.36 0.73 -2.28
CA MET A 135 0.50 1.02 -3.43
C MET A 135 1.05 2.45 -3.46
N ALA A 136 0.25 3.46 -3.09
CA ALA A 136 0.74 4.84 -3.03
C ALA A 136 1.87 5.01 -1.99
N TYR A 137 1.86 4.19 -0.94
CA TYR A 137 2.90 4.19 0.08
C TYR A 137 4.20 3.53 -0.38
N LEU A 138 4.19 2.69 -1.43
CA LEU A 138 5.37 2.02 -1.95
C LEU A 138 6.41 2.99 -2.53
N TYR A 139 6.03 4.21 -2.85
CA TYR A 139 7.01 5.25 -3.22
C TYR A 139 8.03 5.55 -2.11
N ASN A 140 7.73 5.20 -0.84
CA ASN A 140 8.70 5.32 0.26
C ASN A 140 9.87 4.33 0.18
N TRP A 141 9.80 3.30 -0.68
CA TRP A 141 10.91 2.41 -1.02
C TRP A 141 11.68 2.86 -2.27
N THR A 142 11.35 4.03 -2.83
CA THR A 142 12.01 4.64 -3.99
C THR A 142 12.74 5.92 -3.58
N ASP A 143 13.37 6.59 -4.54
CA ASP A 143 13.99 7.89 -4.32
C ASP A 143 12.99 9.06 -4.54
N SER A 144 11.70 8.77 -4.69
CA SER A 144 10.65 9.74 -5.01
C SER A 144 9.41 9.63 -4.09
N PRO A 145 9.55 9.65 -2.75
CA PRO A 145 8.43 9.51 -1.81
C PRO A 145 7.35 10.60 -1.99
N TRP A 146 7.74 11.77 -2.48
CA TRP A 146 6.84 12.88 -2.76
C TRP A 146 5.75 12.55 -3.79
N LYS A 147 6.00 11.61 -4.73
CA LYS A 147 4.98 11.14 -5.68
C LYS A 147 3.83 10.45 -4.94
N GLY A 148 4.17 9.57 -4.02
CA GLY A 148 3.18 8.89 -3.17
C GLY A 148 2.36 9.88 -2.34
N GLN A 149 3.01 10.90 -1.75
CA GLN A 149 2.33 11.96 -1.00
C GLN A 149 1.31 12.71 -1.87
N GLY A 150 1.65 12.97 -3.13
CA GLY A 150 0.73 13.58 -4.10
C GLY A 150 -0.48 12.71 -4.41
N TYR A 151 -0.30 11.39 -4.58
CA TYR A 151 -1.40 10.46 -4.80
C TYR A 151 -2.27 10.28 -3.55
N LEU A 152 -1.66 10.19 -2.36
CA LEU A 152 -2.41 10.12 -1.10
C LEU A 152 -3.27 11.36 -0.88
N ASP A 153 -2.73 12.56 -1.17
CA ASP A 153 -3.48 13.80 -1.13
C ASP A 153 -4.68 13.76 -2.09
N TYR A 154 -4.45 13.36 -3.34
CA TYR A 154 -5.50 13.26 -4.35
C TYR A 154 -6.61 12.27 -3.94
N ILE A 155 -6.24 11.07 -3.47
CA ILE A 155 -7.18 10.03 -3.07
C ILE A 155 -8.07 10.53 -1.93
N MET A 156 -7.47 11.07 -0.86
CA MET A 156 -8.22 11.53 0.31
C MET A 156 -9.16 12.69 -0.01
N GLN A 157 -8.82 13.54 -0.98
CA GLN A 157 -9.66 14.70 -1.34
C GLN A 157 -10.74 14.38 -2.37
N ASN A 158 -10.57 13.34 -3.20
CA ASN A 158 -11.46 13.10 -4.34
C ASN A 158 -12.29 11.83 -4.23
N PHE A 159 -11.87 10.86 -3.40
CA PHE A 159 -12.56 9.57 -3.27
C PHE A 159 -13.33 9.43 -1.96
N TYR A 160 -13.27 10.47 -1.13
CA TYR A 160 -14.03 10.58 0.12
C TYR A 160 -14.70 11.93 0.20
N THR A 161 -16.01 11.94 0.42
CA THR A 161 -16.82 13.16 0.54
C THR A 161 -17.66 13.12 1.82
N ASN A 162 -18.17 14.28 2.24
CA ASN A 162 -19.06 14.38 3.41
C ASN A 162 -20.53 14.18 3.01
N GLU A 163 -20.80 13.10 2.26
CA GLU A 163 -22.13 12.72 1.80
C GLU A 163 -22.45 11.28 2.24
N PRO A 164 -23.72 10.86 2.30
CA PRO A 164 -24.07 9.48 2.70
C PRO A 164 -23.46 8.40 1.83
N ASP A 165 -23.21 8.68 0.54
CA ASP A 165 -22.53 7.82 -0.43
C ASP A 165 -21.08 8.28 -0.70
N GLY A 166 -20.44 8.89 0.30
CA GLY A 166 -19.19 9.61 0.18
C GLY A 166 -17.93 8.75 0.11
N ILE A 167 -18.03 7.42 0.04
CA ILE A 167 -16.91 6.49 -0.11
C ILE A 167 -16.94 5.90 -1.52
N ILE A 168 -15.84 5.97 -2.24
CA ILE A 168 -15.75 5.33 -3.55
C ILE A 168 -15.70 3.80 -3.41
N GLY A 169 -16.65 3.10 -4.05
CA GLY A 169 -16.78 1.63 -3.94
C GLY A 169 -17.49 1.19 -2.66
N ASN A 170 -17.25 -0.05 -2.25
CA ASN A 170 -17.82 -0.63 -1.04
C ASN A 170 -17.00 -0.20 0.20
N GLU A 171 -17.65 -0.18 1.35
CA GLU A 171 -16.99 0.19 2.63
C GLU A 171 -16.13 -0.96 3.20
N ASP A 172 -16.55 -2.19 2.90
CA ASP A 172 -15.86 -3.45 3.23
C ASP A 172 -15.52 -3.62 4.72
N CYS A 173 -16.58 -3.64 5.51
CA CYS A 173 -16.50 -3.89 6.97
C CYS A 173 -15.59 -2.89 7.71
N GLY A 174 -15.48 -1.66 7.24
CA GLY A 174 -14.69 -0.61 7.87
C GLY A 174 -13.31 -0.40 7.29
N GLN A 175 -12.89 -1.17 6.28
CA GLN A 175 -11.56 -1.05 5.69
C GLN A 175 -11.33 0.31 5.01
N MET A 176 -12.30 0.79 4.25
CA MET A 176 -12.19 2.08 3.55
C MET A 176 -12.11 3.26 4.53
N SER A 177 -12.96 3.25 5.55
CA SER A 177 -12.92 4.26 6.62
C SER A 177 -11.62 4.19 7.42
N ALA A 178 -11.15 3.00 7.76
CA ALA A 178 -9.90 2.81 8.48
C ALA A 178 -8.70 3.31 7.67
N TRP A 179 -8.68 3.04 6.35
CA TRP A 179 -7.65 3.56 5.46
C TRP A 179 -7.63 5.08 5.45
N TYR A 180 -8.81 5.70 5.31
CA TYR A 180 -8.93 7.17 5.31
C TYR A 180 -8.44 7.77 6.62
N VAL A 181 -8.90 7.25 7.77
CA VAL A 181 -8.54 7.78 9.10
C VAL A 181 -7.03 7.65 9.32
N MET A 182 -6.43 6.48 9.05
CA MET A 182 -4.99 6.29 9.22
C MET A 182 -4.18 7.17 8.27
N SER A 183 -4.59 7.26 7.00
CA SER A 183 -3.92 8.10 6.00
C SER A 183 -4.05 9.58 6.36
N ALA A 184 -5.20 10.03 6.85
CA ALA A 184 -5.39 11.41 7.32
C ALA A 184 -4.53 11.75 8.55
N LEU A 185 -4.19 10.76 9.38
CA LEU A 185 -3.21 10.89 10.47
C LEU A 185 -1.77 10.90 9.97
N GLY A 186 -1.52 10.53 8.71
CA GLY A 186 -0.21 10.59 8.07
C GLY A 186 0.60 9.30 8.10
N PHE A 187 -0.01 8.14 8.34
CA PHE A 187 0.67 6.85 8.28
C PHE A 187 -0.31 5.72 7.93
N TYR A 188 0.23 4.63 7.39
CA TYR A 188 -0.54 3.43 7.06
C TYR A 188 0.33 2.17 7.17
N GLN A 189 -0.26 1.02 7.42
CA GLN A 189 0.45 -0.26 7.44
C GLN A 189 0.49 -0.88 6.05
N VAL A 190 1.66 -0.93 5.43
CA VAL A 190 1.86 -1.62 4.13
C VAL A 190 1.84 -3.12 4.31
N SER A 191 2.34 -3.60 5.44
CA SER A 191 2.49 -5.02 5.76
C SER A 191 1.74 -5.37 7.04
N PRO A 192 0.42 -5.64 7.00
CA PRO A 192 -0.33 -6.05 8.19
C PRO A 192 0.32 -7.29 8.84
N GLY A 193 0.47 -7.25 10.17
CA GLY A 193 1.21 -8.27 10.94
C GLY A 193 2.68 -7.95 11.18
N ILE A 194 3.29 -7.02 10.44
CA ILE A 194 4.57 -6.40 10.79
C ILE A 194 4.27 -5.11 11.57
N PRO A 195 4.79 -4.92 12.80
CA PRO A 195 4.43 -3.78 13.64
C PRO A 195 5.18 -2.49 13.23
N VAL A 196 5.08 -2.14 11.95
CA VAL A 196 5.70 -0.96 11.34
C VAL A 196 4.67 -0.24 10.48
N TYR A 197 4.67 1.07 10.56
CA TYR A 197 3.84 1.95 9.74
C TYR A 197 4.71 2.76 8.79
N THR A 198 4.21 2.96 7.60
CA THR A 198 4.82 3.77 6.54
C THR A 198 4.21 5.16 6.59
N LEU A 199 5.04 6.20 6.60
CA LEU A 199 4.59 7.58 6.66
C LEU A 199 4.04 8.03 5.29
N GLY A 200 2.97 8.81 5.35
CA GLY A 200 2.35 9.44 4.20
C GLY A 200 2.23 10.95 4.38
N ARG A 201 1.15 11.51 3.84
CA ARG A 201 0.81 12.93 3.94
C ARG A 201 -0.38 13.11 4.90
N PRO A 202 -0.20 13.78 6.07
CA PRO A 202 -1.32 14.01 6.99
C PRO A 202 -2.31 15.05 6.43
N MET A 203 -3.61 14.84 6.65
CA MET A 203 -4.64 15.84 6.34
C MET A 203 -4.98 16.74 7.53
N VAL A 204 -4.78 16.26 8.74
CA VAL A 204 -5.08 17.00 9.96
C VAL A 204 -3.90 17.89 10.37
N ASN A 205 -4.19 19.05 10.96
CA ASN A 205 -3.16 19.91 11.53
C ASN A 205 -2.67 19.38 12.88
N LYS A 206 -3.58 18.79 13.64
CA LYS A 206 -3.29 18.17 14.93
C LYS A 206 -4.28 17.04 15.22
N ALA A 207 -3.76 15.94 15.75
CA ALA A 207 -4.55 14.86 16.33
C ALA A 207 -3.90 14.37 17.63
N SER A 208 -4.71 13.78 18.52
CA SER A 208 -4.26 13.19 19.78
C SER A 208 -4.89 11.82 19.92
N MET A 209 -4.06 10.81 20.10
CA MET A 209 -4.48 9.43 20.29
C MET A 209 -4.20 9.01 21.73
N HIS A 210 -5.23 8.54 22.45
CA HIS A 210 -5.04 7.94 23.77
C HIS A 210 -4.54 6.50 23.58
N VAL A 211 -3.33 6.26 24.02
CA VAL A 211 -2.62 4.98 23.88
C VAL A 211 -2.18 4.45 25.25
N LYS A 212 -1.68 3.20 25.31
CA LYS A 212 -1.28 2.58 26.58
C LYS A 212 -0.26 3.41 27.37
N GLY A 213 0.71 4.05 26.69
CA GLY A 213 1.76 4.87 27.29
C GLY A 213 1.37 6.34 27.53
N GLY A 214 0.10 6.74 27.32
CA GLY A 214 -0.37 8.11 27.49
C GLY A 214 -1.02 8.68 26.24
N ILE A 215 -0.51 9.81 25.76
CA ILE A 215 -1.01 10.45 24.54
C ILE A 215 0.07 10.39 23.47
N PHE A 216 -0.31 9.96 22.26
CA PHE A 216 0.49 10.12 21.06
C PHE A 216 -0.09 11.27 20.23
N GLU A 217 0.66 12.36 20.13
CA GLU A 217 0.26 13.54 19.36
C GLU A 217 0.81 13.47 17.93
N ILE A 218 -0.01 13.86 16.96
CA ILE A 218 0.39 14.08 15.58
C ILE A 218 0.19 15.55 15.29
N VAL A 219 1.23 16.23 14.77
CA VAL A 219 1.19 17.65 14.44
C VAL A 219 1.73 17.84 13.03
N ALA A 220 1.00 18.54 12.19
CA ALA A 220 1.43 18.90 10.84
C ALA A 220 1.55 20.44 10.73
N THR A 221 2.79 20.94 10.83
CA THR A 221 3.10 22.35 10.71
C THR A 221 3.10 22.80 9.26
N ASN A 222 2.54 23.96 8.96
CA ASN A 222 2.33 24.50 7.62
C ASN A 222 1.43 23.65 6.72
N ASN A 223 0.59 22.78 7.28
CA ASN A 223 -0.32 21.96 6.50
C ASN A 223 -1.42 22.83 5.87
N SER A 224 -1.58 22.71 4.56
CA SER A 224 -2.59 23.39 3.78
C SER A 224 -2.82 22.67 2.45
N PRO A 225 -3.87 23.01 1.68
CA PRO A 225 -4.06 22.45 0.34
C PRO A 225 -2.86 22.69 -0.61
N ALA A 226 -2.13 23.80 -0.45
CA ALA A 226 -0.91 24.08 -1.22
C ALA A 226 0.30 23.29 -0.72
N ASN A 227 0.43 23.14 0.60
CA ASN A 227 1.56 22.47 1.24
C ASN A 227 1.27 20.99 1.46
N LYS A 228 1.22 20.22 0.39
CA LYS A 228 0.84 18.80 0.39
C LYS A 228 2.02 17.82 0.50
N TYR A 229 3.25 18.33 0.44
CA TYR A 229 4.45 17.52 0.53
C TYR A 229 5.06 17.58 1.93
N VAL A 230 5.70 16.50 2.33
CA VAL A 230 6.39 16.39 3.61
C VAL A 230 7.85 16.79 3.41
N LYS A 231 8.28 17.85 4.09
CA LYS A 231 9.66 18.34 4.06
C LYS A 231 10.54 17.57 5.06
N GLU A 232 10.02 17.31 6.24
CA GLU A 232 10.75 16.67 7.33
C GLU A 232 9.74 16.04 8.28
N VAL A 233 10.12 14.93 8.91
CA VAL A 233 9.35 14.32 9.99
C VAL A 233 10.23 14.17 11.22
N LYS A 234 9.64 14.46 12.39
CA LYS A 234 10.30 14.25 13.70
C LYS A 234 9.46 13.32 14.57
N LEU A 235 10.14 12.41 15.24
CA LEU A 235 9.56 11.60 16.30
C LEU A 235 10.21 11.99 17.63
N ASN A 236 9.40 12.48 18.57
CA ASN A 236 9.86 12.95 19.88
C ASN A 236 11.02 13.97 19.77
N GLY A 237 10.90 14.91 18.81
CA GLY A 237 11.88 15.97 18.56
C GLY A 237 13.10 15.55 17.75
N LYS A 238 13.29 14.26 17.42
CA LYS A 238 14.39 13.76 16.58
C LYS A 238 13.93 13.59 15.15
N VAL A 239 14.71 14.10 14.20
CA VAL A 239 14.46 13.90 12.77
C VAL A 239 14.53 12.40 12.44
N LEU A 240 13.53 11.92 11.72
CA LEU A 240 13.52 10.55 11.18
C LEU A 240 14.32 10.50 9.88
N GLU A 241 15.24 9.54 9.80
CA GLU A 241 16.05 9.27 8.61
C GLU A 241 15.33 8.38 7.59
N THR A 242 14.27 7.71 8.02
CA THR A 242 13.46 6.80 7.18
C THR A 242 11.98 7.11 7.33
N PRO A 243 11.16 6.85 6.30
CA PRO A 243 9.74 7.13 6.35
C PRO A 243 8.93 6.03 7.09
N PHE A 244 9.49 5.49 8.18
CA PHE A 244 8.87 4.40 8.94
C PHE A 244 8.88 4.69 10.43
N ILE A 245 7.79 4.29 11.12
CA ILE A 245 7.69 4.28 12.58
C ILE A 245 7.19 2.91 13.05
N SER A 246 7.62 2.50 14.25
CA SER A 246 7.17 1.25 14.84
C SER A 246 5.84 1.42 15.59
N HIS A 247 5.12 0.31 15.75
CA HIS A 247 3.93 0.30 16.61
C HIS A 247 4.26 0.69 18.07
N SER A 248 5.45 0.33 18.54
CA SER A 248 5.92 0.71 19.89
C SER A 248 6.13 2.21 20.02
N ASP A 249 6.54 2.92 18.96
CA ASP A 249 6.66 4.38 18.99
C ASP A 249 5.30 5.04 19.25
N ILE A 250 4.23 4.47 18.71
CA ILE A 250 2.88 4.99 18.91
C ILE A 250 2.36 4.63 20.30
N ILE A 251 2.37 3.35 20.69
CA ILE A 251 1.71 2.89 21.93
C ILE A 251 2.41 3.36 23.19
N ASN A 252 3.67 3.77 23.13
CA ASN A 252 4.39 4.34 24.27
C ASN A 252 4.05 5.82 24.50
N GLY A 253 3.25 6.43 23.64
CA GLY A 253 2.98 7.86 23.66
C GLY A 253 4.13 8.67 23.11
N GLY A 254 3.91 9.97 22.91
CA GLY A 254 4.92 10.86 22.36
C GLY A 254 4.38 11.78 21.28
N LYS A 255 5.24 12.22 20.36
CA LYS A 255 4.87 13.21 19.34
C LYS A 255 5.50 12.91 17.98
N LEU A 256 4.65 12.83 16.96
CA LEU A 256 5.02 12.76 15.54
C LEU A 256 4.75 14.13 14.90
N GLU A 257 5.78 14.77 14.37
CA GLU A 257 5.69 16.10 13.78
C GLU A 257 6.06 16.06 12.30
N PHE A 258 5.13 16.50 11.46
CA PHE A 258 5.34 16.70 10.03
C PHE A 258 5.57 18.18 9.75
N ILE A 259 6.62 18.51 9.01
CA ILE A 259 6.84 19.85 8.46
C ILE A 259 6.45 19.81 6.99
N MET A 260 5.37 20.52 6.65
CA MET A 260 4.80 20.50 5.32
C MET A 260 5.36 21.60 4.43
N THR A 261 5.33 21.36 3.10
CA THR A 261 5.83 22.29 2.07
C THR A 261 5.01 22.16 0.77
N ASP A 262 5.04 23.21 -0.03
CA ASP A 262 4.44 23.22 -1.39
C ASP A 262 5.36 22.62 -2.46
N GLN A 263 6.64 22.37 -2.14
CA GLN A 263 7.63 21.84 -3.07
C GLN A 263 7.92 20.35 -2.79
N PRO A 264 7.95 19.51 -3.85
CA PRO A 264 8.43 18.14 -3.72
C PRO A 264 9.87 18.10 -3.18
N VAL A 265 10.10 17.32 -2.15
CA VAL A 265 11.44 17.11 -1.59
C VAL A 265 12.05 15.88 -2.27
N LYS A 266 13.10 16.13 -3.07
CA LYS A 266 13.82 15.09 -3.84
C LYS A 266 15.00 14.57 -3.06
#